data_39320e93b59698f7a59cfcda9c3ffcd1
#
_entry.id   39320e93b59698f7a59cfcda9c3ffcd1
#
_cell.length_a   1.000
_cell.length_b   1.000
_cell.length_c   1.000
_cell.angle_alpha   90.00
_cell.angle_beta   90.00
_cell.angle_gamma   90.00
#
_symmetry.space_group_name_H-M   'P 1'
#
loop_
_entity.id
_entity.type
_entity.pdbx_description
1 polymer ?
#
loop_
_entity_poly.entity_id
_entity_poly.type
_entity_poly.pdbx_seq_one_letter_code
_entity_poly.pdbx_strand_id
1 'polypeptide(L)'
;MFNKGEYIVHGRKGVCKVEDITHLDIDGADKNSLYYVLIPMKNQDSKVFYPTDNDKIPMRTIHTKDQVEEIVEHINEIEPIWIENERQREYKYKEVIGSCDCKQLIGIIKTLHKRGRSRLAHGKKITYVDEKYLREAKEVLYDEFSLALD
;
A
#
# COMPACT_ATOMS: atom_id res chain seq x y z
N MET A 1 7.18 17.74 -1.13
CA MET A 1 7.74 17.07 -2.33
C MET A 1 8.76 16.02 -1.91
N PHE A 2 8.74 14.86 -2.57
CA PHE A 2 9.70 13.80 -2.30
C PHE A 2 11.03 14.08 -3.02
N ASN A 3 12.09 13.44 -2.56
CA ASN A 3 13.44 13.64 -3.11
C ASN A 3 13.87 12.44 -3.96
N LYS A 4 14.70 12.68 -4.95
CA LYS A 4 15.31 11.62 -5.75
C LYS A 4 16.07 10.65 -4.86
N GLY A 5 15.86 9.35 -5.08
CA GLY A 5 16.44 8.28 -4.28
C GLY A 5 15.63 7.87 -3.07
N GLU A 6 14.59 8.62 -2.73
CA GLU A 6 13.73 8.34 -1.58
C GLU A 6 12.75 7.18 -1.89
N TYR A 7 12.45 6.37 -0.90
CA TYR A 7 11.39 5.38 -0.99
C TYR A 7 10.09 5.96 -0.44
N ILE A 8 9.00 5.70 -1.16
CA ILE A 8 7.66 6.18 -0.80
C ILE A 8 6.66 5.04 -0.90
N VAL A 9 5.50 5.23 -0.30
CA VAL A 9 4.34 4.35 -0.50
C VAL A 9 3.36 5.09 -1.39
N HIS A 10 2.99 4.44 -2.49
CA HIS A 10 2.02 4.97 -3.45
C HIS A 10 0.73 4.17 -3.33
N GLY A 11 -0.41 4.84 -3.29
CA GLY A 11 -1.69 4.20 -3.00
C GLY A 11 -2.11 3.09 -3.95
N ARG A 12 -1.62 3.10 -5.19
CA ARG A 12 -1.94 2.04 -6.17
C ARG A 12 -0.78 1.10 -6.45
N LYS A 13 0.45 1.55 -6.26
CA LYS A 13 1.65 0.80 -6.67
C LYS A 13 2.44 0.23 -5.50
N GLY A 14 2.03 0.57 -4.26
CA GLY A 14 2.77 0.15 -3.09
C GLY A 14 4.10 0.89 -2.94
N VAL A 15 5.10 0.22 -2.42
CA VAL A 15 6.41 0.84 -2.22
C VAL A 15 7.10 1.10 -3.55
N CYS A 16 7.54 2.32 -3.75
CA CYS A 16 8.26 2.76 -4.95
C CYS A 16 9.50 3.54 -4.57
N LYS A 17 10.50 3.49 -5.45
CA LYS A 17 11.66 4.37 -5.33
C LYS A 17 11.47 5.56 -6.27
N VAL A 18 11.76 6.76 -5.80
CA VAL A 18 11.80 7.95 -6.65
C VAL A 18 13.12 7.92 -7.42
N GLU A 19 13.07 7.48 -8.67
CA GLU A 19 14.28 7.40 -9.50
C GLU A 19 14.73 8.77 -9.99
N ASP A 20 13.75 9.63 -10.33
CA ASP A 20 14.03 10.95 -10.87
C ASP A 20 12.83 11.88 -10.67
N ILE A 21 13.08 13.17 -10.82
CA ILE A 21 12.07 14.22 -10.83
C ILE A 21 12.39 15.09 -12.03
N THR A 22 11.54 15.09 -13.05
CA THR A 22 11.86 15.69 -14.32
C THR A 22 10.62 16.11 -15.10
N HIS A 23 10.85 16.92 -16.13
CA HIS A 23 9.82 17.18 -17.12
C HIS A 23 9.76 16.01 -18.11
N LEU A 24 8.57 15.70 -18.60
CA LEU A 24 8.38 14.62 -19.56
C LEU A 24 8.14 15.21 -20.95
N ASP A 25 8.84 14.67 -21.94
CA ASP A 25 8.66 15.02 -23.34
C ASP A 25 8.00 13.83 -24.06
N ILE A 26 6.76 13.52 -23.63
CA ILE A 26 5.93 12.47 -24.21
C ILE A 26 4.54 13.00 -24.48
N ASP A 27 3.84 12.39 -25.41
CA ASP A 27 2.46 12.75 -25.74
C ASP A 27 1.55 12.52 -24.53
N GLY A 28 0.68 13.48 -24.25
CA GLY A 28 -0.26 13.43 -23.15
C GLY A 28 0.28 13.96 -21.83
N ALA A 29 1.57 14.23 -21.72
CA ALA A 29 2.16 14.85 -20.53
C ALA A 29 2.12 16.37 -20.64
N ASP A 30 1.94 17.04 -19.48
CA ASP A 30 2.08 18.49 -19.40
C ASP A 30 3.56 18.84 -19.34
N LYS A 31 4.08 19.42 -20.42
CA LYS A 31 5.51 19.74 -20.55
C LYS A 31 6.01 20.78 -19.55
N ASN A 32 5.09 21.54 -18.94
CA ASN A 32 5.44 22.56 -17.94
C ASN A 32 5.45 22.03 -16.51
N SER A 33 4.96 20.81 -16.30
CA SER A 33 4.88 20.18 -14.98
C SER A 33 6.08 19.29 -14.72
N LEU A 34 6.46 19.20 -13.43
CA LEU A 34 7.43 18.22 -12.98
C LEU A 34 6.73 16.91 -12.63
N TYR A 35 7.38 15.82 -12.98
CA TYR A 35 6.87 14.47 -12.72
C TYR A 35 7.87 13.69 -11.89
N TYR A 36 7.35 12.90 -10.95
CA TYR A 36 8.13 11.83 -10.33
C TYR A 36 8.25 10.68 -11.31
N VAL A 37 9.44 10.11 -11.42
CA VAL A 37 9.66 8.83 -12.08
C VAL A 37 9.78 7.80 -10.97
N LEU A 38 8.76 6.95 -10.84
CA LEU A 38 8.67 5.97 -9.75
C LEU A 38 8.95 4.57 -10.28
N ILE A 39 9.78 3.83 -9.55
CA ILE A 39 10.03 2.42 -9.84
C ILE A 39 9.36 1.59 -8.75
N PRO A 40 8.27 0.86 -9.07
CA PRO A 40 7.64 -0.01 -8.08
C PRO A 40 8.58 -1.13 -7.63
N MET A 41 8.60 -1.40 -6.35
CA MET A 41 9.45 -2.45 -5.79
C MET A 41 9.06 -3.84 -6.31
N LYS A 42 7.77 -4.04 -6.60
CA LYS A 42 7.25 -5.29 -7.13
C LYS A 42 7.60 -5.55 -8.60
N ASN A 43 7.86 -4.49 -9.35
CA ASN A 43 8.16 -4.59 -10.78
C ASN A 43 9.17 -3.52 -11.15
N GLN A 44 10.44 -3.84 -10.95
CA GLN A 44 11.54 -2.90 -11.14
C GLN A 44 11.81 -2.59 -12.63
N ASP A 45 11.20 -3.32 -13.54
CA ASP A 45 11.26 -3.02 -14.98
C ASP A 45 10.23 -1.98 -15.40
N SER A 46 9.28 -1.66 -14.53
CA SER A 46 8.26 -0.66 -14.80
C SER A 46 8.70 0.72 -14.33
N LYS A 47 8.21 1.74 -15.05
CA LYS A 47 8.31 3.13 -14.62
C LYS A 47 6.92 3.72 -14.59
N VAL A 48 6.62 4.44 -13.52
CA VAL A 48 5.35 5.12 -13.36
C VAL A 48 5.61 6.61 -13.23
N PHE A 49 4.89 7.41 -13.99
CA PHE A 49 5.08 8.86 -14.01
C PHE A 49 3.88 9.52 -13.31
N TYR A 50 4.18 10.33 -12.30
CA TYR A 50 3.13 11.05 -11.57
C TYR A 50 3.49 12.52 -11.42
N PRO A 51 2.55 13.45 -11.70
CA PRO A 51 2.79 14.86 -11.47
C PRO A 51 3.14 15.12 -10.00
N THR A 52 4.12 15.99 -9.75
CA THR A 52 4.53 16.29 -8.38
C THR A 52 3.46 17.04 -7.58
N ASP A 53 2.50 17.66 -8.27
CA ASP A 53 1.37 18.36 -7.67
C ASP A 53 0.11 17.51 -7.59
N ASN A 54 0.21 16.20 -7.83
CA ASN A 54 -0.92 15.28 -7.77
C ASN A 54 -1.39 15.09 -6.32
N ASP A 55 -2.68 15.32 -6.09
CA ASP A 55 -3.33 15.11 -4.80
C ASP A 55 -4.42 14.03 -4.83
N LYS A 56 -4.58 13.37 -5.98
CA LYS A 56 -5.66 12.39 -6.18
C LYS A 56 -5.34 11.02 -5.58
N ILE A 57 -4.06 10.66 -5.55
CA ILE A 57 -3.63 9.36 -5.06
C ILE A 57 -2.74 9.58 -3.85
N PRO A 58 -3.07 8.96 -2.70
CA PRO A 58 -2.24 9.09 -1.52
C PRO A 58 -0.82 8.60 -1.77
N MET A 59 0.14 9.38 -1.31
CA MET A 59 1.56 9.02 -1.35
C MET A 59 2.21 9.58 -0.08
N ARG A 60 3.13 8.84 0.48
CA ARG A 60 3.92 9.30 1.63
C ARG A 60 5.30 8.67 1.65
N THR A 61 6.22 9.29 2.35
CA THR A 61 7.53 8.68 2.65
C THR A 61 7.31 7.43 3.50
N ILE A 62 8.14 6.40 3.31
CA ILE A 62 8.08 5.21 4.15
C ILE A 62 8.35 5.59 5.61
N HIS A 63 7.85 4.78 6.53
CA HIS A 63 8.09 4.99 7.95
C HIS A 63 9.57 4.77 8.28
N THR A 64 10.04 5.46 9.32
CA THR A 64 11.37 5.22 9.89
C THR A 64 11.38 3.91 10.67
N LYS A 65 12.58 3.41 10.98
CA LYS A 65 12.74 2.24 11.82
C LYS A 65 12.02 2.40 13.17
N ASP A 66 12.17 3.55 13.81
CA ASP A 66 11.54 3.82 15.11
C ASP A 66 10.02 3.80 15.00
N GLN A 67 9.47 4.38 13.93
CA GLN A 67 8.02 4.37 13.70
C GLN A 67 7.49 2.95 13.47
N VAL A 68 8.22 2.13 12.71
CA VAL A 68 7.83 0.73 12.49
C VAL A 68 7.90 -0.07 13.78
N GLU A 69 8.95 0.11 14.57
CA GLU A 69 9.10 -0.58 15.85
C GLU A 69 7.94 -0.22 16.80
N GLU A 70 7.52 1.03 16.83
CA GLU A 70 6.38 1.47 17.63
C GLU A 70 5.08 0.81 17.16
N ILE A 71 4.86 0.75 15.85
CA ILE A 71 3.68 0.09 15.29
C ILE A 71 3.66 -1.39 15.68
N VAL A 72 4.80 -2.07 15.56
CA VAL A 72 4.91 -3.50 15.89
C VAL A 72 4.69 -3.73 17.38
N GLU A 73 5.22 -2.87 18.23
CA GLU A 73 5.05 -2.97 19.68
C GLU A 73 3.57 -2.90 20.08
N HIS A 74 2.79 -2.08 19.40
CA HIS A 74 1.37 -1.88 19.69
C HIS A 74 0.44 -2.62 18.72
N ILE A 75 0.95 -3.60 17.98
CA ILE A 75 0.18 -4.29 16.94
C ILE A 75 -1.06 -4.98 17.46
N ASN A 76 -1.01 -5.48 18.70
CA ASN A 76 -2.15 -6.16 19.32
C ASN A 76 -3.29 -5.20 19.70
N GLU A 77 -3.00 -3.91 19.76
CA GLU A 77 -3.99 -2.88 20.07
C GLU A 77 -4.76 -2.43 18.83
N ILE A 78 -4.27 -2.77 17.64
CA ILE A 78 -4.94 -2.41 16.39
C ILE A 78 -6.12 -3.35 16.17
N GLU A 79 -7.32 -2.76 16.14
CA GLU A 79 -8.54 -3.54 15.95
C GLU A 79 -8.74 -3.96 14.48
N PRO A 80 -9.33 -5.15 14.24
CA PRO A 80 -9.78 -5.49 12.89
C PRO A 80 -10.79 -4.47 12.39
N ILE A 81 -10.79 -4.23 11.08
CA ILE A 81 -11.73 -3.31 10.46
C ILE A 81 -13.07 -4.02 10.29
N TRP A 82 -14.13 -3.39 10.80
CA TRP A 82 -15.50 -3.88 10.63
C TRP A 82 -16.01 -3.55 9.24
N ILE A 83 -16.56 -4.55 8.55
CA ILE A 83 -17.18 -4.38 7.24
C ILE A 83 -18.64 -4.76 7.37
N GLU A 84 -19.51 -3.76 7.32
CA GLU A 84 -20.94 -3.93 7.56
C GLU A 84 -21.65 -4.63 6.40
N ASN A 85 -21.31 -4.26 5.16
CA ASN A 85 -22.00 -4.76 3.98
C ASN A 85 -21.10 -5.70 3.18
N GLU A 86 -21.47 -6.97 3.11
CA GLU A 86 -20.74 -8.02 2.38
C GLU A 86 -20.51 -7.66 0.91
N ARG A 87 -21.47 -6.97 0.27
CA ARG A 87 -21.36 -6.58 -1.14
C ARG A 87 -20.29 -5.53 -1.37
N GLN A 88 -19.90 -4.80 -0.32
CA GLN A 88 -18.90 -3.74 -0.41
C GLN A 88 -17.54 -4.16 0.13
N ARG A 89 -17.36 -5.45 0.43
CA ARG A 89 -16.10 -5.93 1.00
C ARG A 89 -14.90 -5.62 0.12
N GLU A 90 -14.99 -5.96 -1.16
CA GLU A 90 -13.87 -5.73 -2.09
C GLU A 90 -13.55 -4.24 -2.22
N TYR A 91 -14.56 -3.40 -2.30
CA TYR A 91 -14.36 -1.95 -2.32
C TYR A 91 -13.61 -1.48 -1.07
N LYS A 92 -14.01 -1.99 0.10
CA LYS A 92 -13.34 -1.62 1.36
C LYS A 92 -11.89 -2.09 1.40
N TYR A 93 -11.61 -3.29 0.90
CA TYR A 93 -10.24 -3.78 0.80
C TYR A 93 -9.38 -2.85 -0.06
N LYS A 94 -9.87 -2.48 -1.23
CA LYS A 94 -9.16 -1.57 -2.13
C LYS A 94 -8.93 -0.21 -1.49
N GLU A 95 -9.94 0.33 -0.83
CA GLU A 95 -9.85 1.62 -0.16
C GLU A 95 -8.76 1.62 0.92
N VAL A 96 -8.74 0.60 1.76
CA VAL A 96 -7.77 0.49 2.85
C VAL A 96 -6.35 0.27 2.33
N ILE A 97 -6.18 -0.63 1.35
CA ILE A 97 -4.86 -0.90 0.77
C ILE A 97 -4.32 0.36 0.09
N GLY A 98 -5.19 1.14 -0.56
CA GLY A 98 -4.82 2.38 -1.22
C GLY A 98 -4.66 3.58 -0.31
N SER A 99 -4.95 3.45 0.99
CA SER A 99 -4.93 4.57 1.93
C SER A 99 -3.52 5.01 2.36
N CYS A 100 -2.53 4.17 2.17
CA CYS A 100 -1.15 4.36 2.67
C CYS A 100 -1.06 4.41 4.19
N ASP A 101 -2.09 3.97 4.91
CA ASP A 101 -2.15 3.98 6.37
C ASP A 101 -1.82 2.58 6.90
N CYS A 102 -0.65 2.44 7.55
CA CYS A 102 -0.19 1.15 8.05
C CYS A 102 -1.13 0.53 9.09
N LYS A 103 -1.72 1.35 9.97
CA LYS A 103 -2.63 0.83 10.99
C LYS A 103 -3.90 0.27 10.37
N GLN A 104 -4.47 0.97 9.37
CA GLN A 104 -5.62 0.46 8.64
C GLN A 104 -5.26 -0.81 7.86
N LEU A 105 -4.08 -0.83 7.26
CA LEU A 105 -3.60 -2.00 6.52
C LEU A 105 -3.49 -3.22 7.44
N ILE A 106 -2.92 -3.05 8.63
CA ILE A 106 -2.84 -4.11 9.63
C ILE A 106 -4.25 -4.53 10.06
N GLY A 107 -5.15 -3.57 10.26
CA GLY A 107 -6.53 -3.85 10.61
C GLY A 107 -7.25 -4.71 9.59
N ILE A 108 -7.06 -4.42 8.29
CA ILE A 108 -7.70 -5.22 7.23
C ILE A 108 -7.07 -6.62 7.12
N ILE A 109 -5.76 -6.74 7.36
CA ILE A 109 -5.10 -8.04 7.42
C ILE A 109 -5.70 -8.89 8.53
N LYS A 110 -5.92 -8.31 9.71
CA LYS A 110 -6.57 -9.00 10.83
C LYS A 110 -7.99 -9.45 10.48
N THR A 111 -8.75 -8.59 9.81
CA THR A 111 -10.10 -8.90 9.33
C THR A 111 -10.09 -10.10 8.39
N LEU A 112 -9.18 -10.10 7.42
CA LEU A 112 -9.07 -11.17 6.43
C LEU A 112 -8.62 -12.50 7.06
N HIS A 113 -7.68 -12.45 8.00
CA HIS A 113 -7.25 -13.65 8.74
C HIS A 113 -8.38 -14.22 9.58
N LYS A 114 -9.11 -13.39 10.29
CA LYS A 114 -10.23 -13.82 11.14
C LYS A 114 -11.32 -14.46 10.28
N ARG A 115 -11.64 -13.86 9.14
CA ARG A 115 -12.63 -14.40 8.22
C ARG A 115 -12.17 -15.75 7.64
N GLY A 116 -10.91 -15.85 7.24
CA GLY A 116 -10.36 -17.10 6.72
C GLY A 116 -10.40 -18.23 7.73
N ARG A 117 -10.05 -17.95 8.98
CA ARG A 117 -10.13 -18.95 10.05
C ARG A 117 -11.55 -19.37 10.34
N SER A 118 -12.51 -18.44 10.32
CA SER A 118 -13.93 -18.75 10.52
C SER A 118 -14.45 -19.67 9.41
N ARG A 119 -14.09 -19.40 8.16
CA ARG A 119 -14.48 -20.24 7.03
C ARG A 119 -13.90 -21.65 7.15
N LEU A 120 -12.61 -21.76 7.50
CA LEU A 120 -11.96 -23.06 7.70
C LEU A 120 -12.64 -23.86 8.81
N ALA A 121 -13.03 -23.21 9.90
CA ALA A 121 -13.72 -23.85 11.01
C ALA A 121 -15.10 -24.43 10.59
N HIS A 122 -15.69 -23.88 9.52
CA HIS A 122 -16.95 -24.36 8.96
C HIS A 122 -16.75 -25.25 7.72
N GLY A 123 -15.53 -25.77 7.52
CA GLY A 123 -15.21 -26.67 6.41
C GLY A 123 -15.11 -25.99 5.04
N LYS A 124 -14.99 -24.66 5.01
CA LYS A 124 -14.90 -23.88 3.78
C LYS A 124 -13.49 -23.30 3.61
N LYS A 125 -13.07 -23.17 2.35
CA LYS A 125 -11.80 -22.51 2.04
C LYS A 125 -11.98 -20.99 2.03
N ILE A 126 -10.87 -20.26 2.20
CA ILE A 126 -10.84 -18.81 1.99
C ILE A 126 -11.28 -18.49 0.55
N THR A 127 -12.06 -17.43 0.37
CA THR A 127 -12.49 -17.04 -0.98
C THR A 127 -11.29 -16.51 -1.79
N TYR A 128 -11.40 -16.61 -3.11
CA TYR A 128 -10.37 -16.09 -4.01
C TYR A 128 -10.14 -14.58 -3.79
N VAL A 129 -11.22 -13.83 -3.60
CA VAL A 129 -11.13 -12.37 -3.39
C VAL A 129 -10.39 -12.07 -2.09
N ASP A 130 -10.76 -12.73 -0.99
CA ASP A 130 -10.10 -12.52 0.30
C ASP A 130 -8.62 -12.90 0.25
N GLU A 131 -8.29 -14.01 -0.39
CA GLU A 131 -6.89 -14.45 -0.54
C GLU A 131 -6.06 -13.45 -1.34
N LYS A 132 -6.63 -12.95 -2.44
CA LYS A 132 -5.96 -11.96 -3.29
C LYS A 132 -5.60 -10.69 -2.50
N TYR A 133 -6.57 -10.12 -1.80
CA TYR A 133 -6.35 -8.88 -1.07
C TYR A 133 -5.52 -9.06 0.18
N LEU A 134 -5.62 -10.21 0.84
CA LEU A 134 -4.74 -10.53 1.95
C LEU A 134 -3.28 -10.55 1.51
N ARG A 135 -3.01 -11.19 0.36
CA ARG A 135 -1.66 -11.24 -0.20
C ARG A 135 -1.16 -9.84 -0.55
N GLU A 136 -1.99 -9.04 -1.24
CA GLU A 136 -1.61 -7.67 -1.61
C GLU A 136 -1.31 -6.81 -0.38
N ALA A 137 -2.15 -6.88 0.63
CA ALA A 137 -1.97 -6.11 1.85
C ALA A 137 -0.69 -6.49 2.58
N LYS A 138 -0.42 -7.79 2.69
CA LYS A 138 0.81 -8.28 3.32
C LYS A 138 2.06 -7.85 2.55
N GLU A 139 2.02 -7.90 1.23
CA GLU A 139 3.16 -7.50 0.41
C GLU A 139 3.50 -6.03 0.59
N VAL A 140 2.50 -5.15 0.59
CA VAL A 140 2.73 -3.72 0.79
C VAL A 140 3.35 -3.46 2.16
N LEU A 141 2.79 -4.07 3.19
CA LEU A 141 3.29 -3.91 4.55
C LEU A 141 4.71 -4.45 4.70
N TYR A 142 4.96 -5.66 4.19
CA TYR A 142 6.26 -6.31 4.25
C TYR A 142 7.33 -5.51 3.51
N ASP A 143 7.02 -5.01 2.32
CA ASP A 143 7.96 -4.25 1.51
C ASP A 143 8.41 -2.98 2.25
N GLU A 144 7.47 -2.27 2.84
CA GLU A 144 7.79 -1.06 3.59
C GLU A 144 8.59 -1.39 4.86
N PHE A 145 8.14 -2.36 5.64
CA PHE A 145 8.78 -2.69 6.91
C PHE A 145 10.19 -3.26 6.70
N SER A 146 10.38 -4.05 5.66
CA SER A 146 11.72 -4.58 5.33
C SER A 146 12.72 -3.44 5.07
N LEU A 147 12.32 -2.43 4.32
CA LEU A 147 13.18 -1.29 4.05
C LEU A 147 13.45 -0.47 5.30
N ALA A 148 12.43 -0.25 6.11
CA ALA A 148 12.55 0.57 7.32
C ALA A 148 13.44 -0.08 8.38
N LEU A 149 13.39 -1.41 8.49
CA LEU A 149 14.13 -2.17 9.51
C LEU A 149 15.52 -2.59 9.08
N ASP A 150 15.85 -2.41 7.81
CA ASP A 150 17.13 -2.82 7.25
C ASP A 150 18.29 -1.90 7.67
#